data_10e71c69a69c708d6097cb79c96ac537
#
_entry.id   10e71c69a69c708d6097cb79c96ac537
#
_cell.length_a   1.000
_cell.length_b   1.000
_cell.length_c   1.000
_cell.angle_alpha   90.00
_cell.angle_beta   90.00
_cell.angle_gamma   90.00
#
_symmetry.space_group_name_H-M   'P 1'
#
loop_
_entity.id
_entity.type
_entity.pdbx_description
1 polymer ?
#
loop_
_entity_poly.entity_id
_entity_poly.type
_entity_poly.pdbx_seq_one_letter_code
_entity_poly.pdbx_strand_id
1 'polypeptide(L)'
;MLRDKNKVLSDKIMVLGVDGLDPRLTRKYIDEGKMPNFKKLAEMGAQRHDLVMLGSQPTVTPPQWTTLACGANPCVHGITQFSRTIPGKIDQCGYNVDSRILTAEPMWNGFTEAGYKTLVMHWPGGAWPPTNDSENLFVIDGSAPGSVGSAAMQCDTEQLIGASVDIPEATFIVRDLVNAVAPCVITKLPDQELEASDTAKGMQMMTGLDSEKTSQLQDMGIETINVIYKDEQGFGTRVGDFQQNMSTAISPIKEAHGWASAPADAKEFTLLLCKGLIRRVGLILKNEQGIYDTVAVYKSKKDTTPLVTCPVGKMQYNVIDEVIDNDKTYIANRHYKLMSIKPDGSELKLHLSAAMDTQCDTVLHPKRLAKALMENVGPFPPQSQMYTQDIDMQQSMIEVWDYVMDWYTKTF
;
A
#
# COMPACT_ATOMS: atom_id res chain seq x y z
N MET A 1 3.76 -46.07 15.77
CA MET A 1 4.38 -45.56 17.00
C MET A 1 3.56 -44.40 17.46
N LEU A 2 2.85 -44.51 18.58
CA LEU A 2 2.23 -43.39 19.23
C LEU A 2 3.36 -42.51 19.80
N ARG A 3 3.52 -41.29 19.30
CA ARG A 3 4.48 -40.34 19.85
C ARG A 3 4.10 -40.06 21.29
N ASP A 4 5.09 -40.01 22.18
CA ASP A 4 4.90 -39.57 23.53
C ASP A 4 4.39 -38.10 23.48
N LYS A 5 3.13 -37.91 23.87
CA LYS A 5 2.44 -36.60 23.82
C LYS A 5 3.06 -35.56 24.76
N ASN A 6 3.92 -36.00 25.66
CA ASN A 6 4.57 -35.13 26.66
C ASN A 6 5.98 -34.68 26.25
N LYS A 7 6.46 -35.08 25.08
CA LYS A 7 7.78 -34.68 24.60
C LYS A 7 7.70 -33.42 23.76
N VAL A 8 8.12 -32.30 24.31
CA VAL A 8 8.35 -31.08 23.56
C VAL A 8 9.45 -31.32 22.53
N LEU A 9 9.16 -31.08 21.25
CA LEU A 9 10.10 -31.30 20.15
C LEU A 9 10.93 -30.06 19.83
N SER A 10 10.43 -28.88 20.14
CA SER A 10 11.10 -27.60 19.92
C SER A 10 10.55 -26.54 20.88
N ASP A 11 11.44 -25.72 21.40
CA ASP A 11 11.07 -24.61 22.28
C ASP A 11 10.55 -23.39 21.48
N LYS A 12 10.84 -23.35 20.19
CA LYS A 12 10.44 -22.25 19.29
C LYS A 12 9.98 -22.83 17.96
N ILE A 13 8.92 -22.25 17.42
CA ILE A 13 8.38 -22.55 16.10
C ILE A 13 8.19 -21.25 15.37
N MET A 14 8.69 -21.18 14.13
CA MET A 14 8.39 -20.10 13.20
C MET A 14 7.66 -20.67 12.00
N VAL A 15 6.52 -20.09 11.65
CA VAL A 15 5.78 -20.41 10.42
C VAL A 15 5.89 -19.19 9.51
N LEU A 16 6.58 -19.32 8.40
CA LEU A 16 6.72 -18.28 7.39
C LEU A 16 5.87 -18.63 6.18
N GLY A 17 4.87 -17.82 5.90
CA GLY A 17 4.04 -17.91 4.71
C GLY A 17 4.47 -16.89 3.66
N VAL A 18 4.49 -17.30 2.41
CA VAL A 18 4.75 -16.43 1.26
C VAL A 18 3.59 -16.60 0.27
N ASP A 19 2.79 -15.53 0.12
CA ASP A 19 1.66 -15.56 -0.81
C ASP A 19 2.14 -15.62 -2.26
N GLY A 20 1.40 -16.34 -3.12
CA GLY A 20 1.73 -16.44 -4.53
C GLY A 20 3.04 -17.15 -4.88
N LEU A 21 3.65 -17.88 -3.94
CA LEU A 21 4.91 -18.60 -4.17
C LEU A 21 4.71 -19.76 -5.13
N ASP A 22 4.98 -19.57 -6.42
CA ASP A 22 4.92 -20.62 -7.43
C ASP A 22 6.07 -21.61 -7.25
N PRO A 23 5.79 -22.91 -7.07
CA PRO A 23 6.83 -23.93 -6.81
C PRO A 23 7.77 -24.15 -7.99
N ARG A 24 7.32 -23.95 -9.22
CA ARG A 24 8.13 -24.12 -10.43
C ARG A 24 9.12 -22.97 -10.58
N LEU A 25 8.67 -21.73 -10.35
CA LEU A 25 9.52 -20.54 -10.37
C LEU A 25 10.52 -20.57 -9.21
N THR A 26 10.07 -20.96 -8.03
CA THR A 26 10.96 -21.11 -6.86
C THR A 26 12.09 -22.09 -7.15
N ARG A 27 11.78 -23.26 -7.68
CA ARG A 27 12.79 -24.26 -8.06
C ARG A 27 13.75 -23.75 -9.12
N LYS A 28 13.20 -23.16 -10.19
CA LYS A 28 14.00 -22.53 -11.24
C LYS A 28 15.00 -21.54 -10.67
N TYR A 29 14.56 -20.64 -9.80
CA TYR A 29 15.43 -19.61 -9.23
C TYR A 29 16.41 -20.15 -8.18
N ILE A 30 16.07 -21.25 -7.49
CA ILE A 30 17.02 -21.98 -6.65
C ILE A 30 18.14 -22.57 -7.52
N ASP A 31 17.77 -23.23 -8.62
CA ASP A 31 18.73 -23.86 -9.55
C ASP A 31 19.62 -22.83 -10.26
N GLU A 32 19.07 -21.65 -10.58
CA GLU A 32 19.82 -20.53 -11.14
C GLU A 32 20.67 -19.77 -10.10
N GLY A 33 20.66 -20.17 -8.83
CA GLY A 33 21.40 -19.52 -7.75
C GLY A 33 20.84 -18.17 -7.29
N LYS A 34 19.63 -17.79 -7.76
CA LYS A 34 18.97 -16.50 -7.41
C LYS A 34 18.27 -16.54 -6.06
N MET A 35 18.02 -17.72 -5.49
CA MET A 35 17.38 -17.91 -4.19
C MET A 35 18.26 -18.72 -3.24
N PRO A 36 19.44 -18.21 -2.84
CA PRO A 36 20.43 -18.98 -2.07
C PRO A 36 19.93 -19.36 -0.68
N ASN A 37 19.12 -18.52 -0.04
CA ASN A 37 18.57 -18.80 1.27
C ASN A 37 17.49 -19.89 1.23
N PHE A 38 16.64 -19.90 0.21
CA PHE A 38 15.69 -21.00 -0.01
C PHE A 38 16.40 -22.32 -0.30
N LYS A 39 17.46 -22.28 -1.10
CA LYS A 39 18.32 -23.44 -1.33
C LYS A 39 18.86 -24.00 -0.02
N LYS A 40 19.43 -23.14 0.82
CA LYS A 40 19.99 -23.53 2.13
C LYS A 40 18.91 -24.14 3.03
N LEU A 41 17.72 -23.57 3.10
CA LEU A 41 16.60 -24.12 3.88
C LEU A 41 16.18 -25.49 3.36
N ALA A 42 16.10 -25.67 2.05
CA ALA A 42 15.76 -26.95 1.42
C ALA A 42 16.81 -28.04 1.71
N GLU A 43 18.09 -27.68 1.74
CA GLU A 43 19.21 -28.60 2.04
C GLU A 43 19.29 -28.97 3.52
N MET A 44 18.88 -28.06 4.42
CA MET A 44 18.92 -28.28 5.86
C MET A 44 17.70 -29.01 6.41
N GLY A 45 16.60 -29.02 5.66
CA GLY A 45 15.31 -29.51 6.14
C GLY A 45 14.70 -30.57 5.24
N ALA A 46 13.40 -30.72 5.40
CA ALA A 46 12.59 -31.57 4.53
C ALA A 46 11.70 -30.67 3.65
N GLN A 47 11.61 -30.99 2.37
CA GLN A 47 10.74 -30.28 1.46
C GLN A 47 9.79 -31.27 0.75
N ARG A 48 8.61 -30.78 0.44
CA ARG A 48 7.68 -31.49 -0.42
C ARG A 48 8.02 -31.22 -1.88
N HIS A 49 8.06 -32.25 -2.70
CA HIS A 49 8.58 -32.13 -4.07
C HIS A 49 7.67 -31.31 -5.00
N ASP A 50 6.37 -31.43 -4.83
CA ASP A 50 5.36 -30.76 -5.65
C ASP A 50 4.91 -29.40 -5.07
N LEU A 51 5.21 -29.11 -3.80
CA LEU A 51 4.85 -27.90 -3.07
C LEU A 51 3.35 -27.52 -3.16
N VAL A 52 2.48 -28.48 -3.45
CA VAL A 52 1.05 -28.26 -3.57
C VAL A 52 0.37 -28.43 -2.22
N MET A 53 -0.48 -27.49 -1.86
CA MET A 53 -1.35 -27.63 -0.71
C MET A 53 -2.54 -28.51 -1.07
N LEU A 54 -2.62 -29.69 -0.46
CA LEU A 54 -3.69 -30.65 -0.71
C LEU A 54 -4.97 -30.21 0.04
N GLY A 55 -6.11 -30.39 -0.65
CA GLY A 55 -7.43 -30.23 -0.04
C GLY A 55 -7.95 -28.80 0.04
N SER A 56 -7.21 -27.84 -0.47
CA SER A 56 -7.66 -26.45 -0.51
C SER A 56 -8.08 -26.03 -1.91
N GLN A 57 -9.36 -25.89 -2.11
CA GLN A 57 -9.97 -25.39 -3.34
C GLN A 57 -11.04 -24.37 -2.99
N PRO A 58 -11.11 -23.23 -3.66
CA PRO A 58 -10.25 -22.76 -4.76
C PRO A 58 -8.85 -22.34 -4.29
N THR A 59 -7.89 -22.27 -5.23
CA THR A 59 -6.50 -21.86 -4.97
C THR A 59 -6.38 -20.33 -4.96
N VAL A 60 -7.09 -19.68 -4.05
CA VAL A 60 -7.04 -18.23 -3.80
C VAL A 60 -6.66 -17.96 -2.35
N THR A 61 -6.15 -16.77 -2.08
CA THR A 61 -5.51 -16.42 -0.81
C THR A 61 -6.34 -16.75 0.43
N PRO A 62 -7.56 -16.26 0.67
CA PRO A 62 -8.23 -16.50 1.95
C PRO A 62 -8.52 -17.97 2.25
N PRO A 63 -9.05 -18.80 1.32
CA PRO A 63 -9.21 -20.24 1.57
C PRO A 63 -7.92 -20.96 1.88
N GLN A 64 -6.83 -20.64 1.15
CA GLN A 64 -5.53 -21.29 1.30
C GLN A 64 -4.90 -20.96 2.66
N TRP A 65 -4.82 -19.69 3.01
CA TRP A 65 -4.24 -19.24 4.27
C TRP A 65 -5.05 -19.71 5.47
N THR A 66 -6.38 -19.76 5.35
CA THR A 66 -7.24 -20.31 6.40
C THR A 66 -7.05 -21.82 6.54
N THR A 67 -6.90 -22.54 5.43
CA THR A 67 -6.57 -23.98 5.47
C THR A 67 -5.24 -24.24 6.16
N LEU A 68 -4.22 -23.38 5.92
CA LEU A 68 -2.94 -23.48 6.64
C LEU A 68 -3.11 -23.20 8.14
N ALA A 69 -3.92 -22.21 8.50
CA ALA A 69 -4.16 -21.84 9.89
C ALA A 69 -4.92 -22.91 10.69
N CYS A 70 -5.95 -23.50 10.08
CA CYS A 70 -6.88 -24.40 10.78
C CYS A 70 -6.61 -25.89 10.52
N GLY A 71 -5.81 -26.24 9.51
CA GLY A 71 -5.64 -27.64 9.11
C GLY A 71 -6.91 -28.28 8.55
N ALA A 72 -7.90 -27.47 8.13
CA ALA A 72 -9.22 -27.91 7.69
C ALA A 72 -9.50 -27.44 6.26
N ASN A 73 -10.41 -28.12 5.56
CA ASN A 73 -10.84 -27.75 4.23
C ASN A 73 -11.77 -26.53 4.24
N PRO A 74 -11.90 -25.78 3.13
CA PRO A 74 -12.80 -24.62 3.01
C PRO A 74 -14.24 -24.89 3.40
N CYS A 75 -14.77 -26.08 3.12
CA CYS A 75 -16.13 -26.48 3.54
C CYS A 75 -16.27 -26.68 5.06
N VAL A 76 -15.16 -26.83 5.78
CA VAL A 76 -15.13 -27.00 7.24
C VAL A 76 -14.86 -25.66 7.91
N HIS A 77 -13.87 -24.90 7.45
CA HIS A 77 -13.55 -23.58 8.06
C HIS A 77 -14.42 -22.43 7.53
N GLY A 78 -15.25 -22.64 6.50
CA GLY A 78 -16.24 -21.70 6.02
C GLY A 78 -15.73 -20.62 5.04
N ILE A 79 -14.43 -20.57 4.78
CA ILE A 79 -13.83 -19.57 3.89
C ILE A 79 -13.58 -20.17 2.51
N THR A 80 -14.41 -19.78 1.54
CA THR A 80 -14.41 -20.38 0.20
C THR A 80 -13.95 -19.43 -0.91
N GLN A 81 -13.92 -18.12 -0.63
CA GLN A 81 -13.55 -17.06 -1.59
C GLN A 81 -13.05 -15.82 -0.85
N PHE A 82 -12.62 -14.77 -1.57
CA PHE A 82 -12.30 -13.45 -1.00
C PHE A 82 -13.49 -12.77 -0.35
N SER A 83 -14.66 -12.94 -0.94
CA SER A 83 -15.88 -12.29 -0.48
C SER A 83 -17.04 -13.28 -0.43
N ARG A 84 -18.06 -12.92 0.33
CA ARG A 84 -19.34 -13.63 0.42
C ARG A 84 -20.47 -12.65 0.35
N THR A 85 -21.63 -13.09 -0.13
CA THR A 85 -22.88 -12.36 0.04
C THR A 85 -23.27 -12.35 1.51
N ILE A 86 -23.65 -11.19 2.03
CA ILE A 86 -24.13 -11.08 3.40
C ILE A 86 -25.53 -11.68 3.47
N PRO A 87 -25.82 -12.63 4.38
CA PRO A 87 -27.15 -13.23 4.49
C PRO A 87 -28.25 -12.18 4.63
N GLY A 88 -29.26 -12.25 3.78
CA GLY A 88 -30.39 -11.32 3.75
C GLY A 88 -30.13 -9.99 3.02
N LYS A 89 -28.93 -9.78 2.48
CA LYS A 89 -28.51 -8.58 1.76
C LYS A 89 -27.82 -8.99 0.47
N ILE A 90 -28.58 -9.30 -0.56
CA ILE A 90 -28.07 -9.85 -1.81
C ILE A 90 -27.17 -8.87 -2.59
N ASP A 91 -27.32 -7.58 -2.34
CA ASP A 91 -26.59 -6.46 -2.90
C ASP A 91 -25.32 -6.10 -2.13
N GLN A 92 -25.06 -6.75 -0.99
CA GLN A 92 -23.90 -6.48 -0.15
C GLN A 92 -22.97 -7.68 -0.05
N CYS A 93 -21.69 -7.40 -0.19
CA CYS A 93 -20.61 -8.37 -0.03
C CYS A 93 -19.79 -8.06 1.23
N GLY A 94 -19.41 -9.11 1.97
CA GLY A 94 -18.45 -9.03 3.06
C GLY A 94 -17.14 -9.72 2.70
N TYR A 95 -16.03 -9.20 3.18
CA TYR A 95 -14.73 -9.86 3.04
C TYR A 95 -14.63 -11.11 3.91
N ASN A 96 -13.99 -12.15 3.36
CA ASN A 96 -13.79 -13.43 4.03
C ASN A 96 -12.43 -13.52 4.76
N VAL A 97 -11.81 -12.41 5.06
CA VAL A 97 -10.58 -12.34 5.87
C VAL A 97 -10.84 -12.09 7.35
N ASP A 98 -12.10 -11.92 7.72
CA ASP A 98 -12.57 -11.67 9.09
C ASP A 98 -12.57 -12.97 9.92
N SER A 99 -11.85 -13.01 11.04
CA SER A 99 -11.77 -14.20 11.90
C SER A 99 -13.10 -14.63 12.51
N ARG A 100 -14.06 -13.70 12.66
CA ARG A 100 -15.36 -13.95 13.27
C ARG A 100 -16.26 -14.89 12.45
N ILE A 101 -15.91 -15.12 11.18
CA ILE A 101 -16.65 -16.01 10.29
C ILE A 101 -16.05 -17.41 10.21
N LEU A 102 -14.91 -17.65 10.88
CA LEU A 102 -14.30 -18.96 10.94
C LEU A 102 -15.18 -19.96 11.68
N THR A 103 -15.31 -21.16 11.10
CA THR A 103 -16.00 -22.30 11.72
C THR A 103 -15.04 -23.40 12.14
N ALA A 104 -13.73 -23.16 12.03
CA ALA A 104 -12.66 -24.03 12.51
C ALA A 104 -11.62 -23.22 13.29
N GLU A 105 -11.06 -23.83 14.30
CA GLU A 105 -10.10 -23.18 15.18
C GLU A 105 -8.72 -23.04 14.54
N PRO A 106 -8.09 -21.86 14.60
CA PRO A 106 -6.73 -21.68 14.09
C PRO A 106 -5.69 -22.19 15.09
N MET A 107 -4.55 -22.65 14.56
CA MET A 107 -3.48 -23.31 15.34
C MET A 107 -2.91 -22.46 16.48
N TRP A 108 -2.91 -21.15 16.35
CA TRP A 108 -2.39 -20.25 17.39
C TRP A 108 -3.25 -20.24 18.66
N ASN A 109 -4.53 -20.59 18.59
CA ASN A 109 -5.34 -20.78 19.76
C ASN A 109 -4.82 -21.95 20.60
N GLY A 110 -4.55 -23.10 19.98
CA GLY A 110 -3.98 -24.24 20.67
C GLY A 110 -2.61 -23.96 21.28
N PHE A 111 -1.79 -23.13 20.63
CA PHE A 111 -0.49 -22.73 21.22
C PHE A 111 -0.68 -21.84 22.45
N THR A 112 -1.56 -20.87 22.40
CA THR A 112 -1.83 -19.98 23.55
C THR A 112 -2.49 -20.71 24.70
N GLU A 113 -3.39 -21.65 24.44
CA GLU A 113 -3.99 -22.55 25.45
C GLU A 113 -2.95 -23.43 26.14
N ALA A 114 -1.94 -23.86 25.39
CA ALA A 114 -0.80 -24.60 25.93
C ALA A 114 0.21 -23.71 26.69
N GLY A 115 -0.07 -22.41 26.82
CA GLY A 115 0.76 -21.46 27.57
C GLY A 115 1.91 -20.84 26.77
N TYR A 116 1.98 -21.06 25.45
CA TYR A 116 3.03 -20.49 24.61
C TYR A 116 2.69 -19.07 24.19
N LYS A 117 3.66 -18.15 24.27
CA LYS A 117 3.56 -16.84 23.65
C LYS A 117 3.57 -17.00 22.14
N THR A 118 2.54 -16.47 21.49
CA THR A 118 2.30 -16.66 20.07
C THR A 118 2.10 -15.31 19.40
N LEU A 119 2.95 -14.99 18.42
CA LEU A 119 2.82 -13.83 17.56
C LEU A 119 2.24 -14.27 16.20
N VAL A 120 1.14 -13.66 15.81
CA VAL A 120 0.56 -13.79 14.47
C VAL A 120 0.71 -12.45 13.78
N MET A 121 1.45 -12.41 12.67
CA MET A 121 1.74 -11.18 11.98
C MET A 121 1.33 -11.27 10.51
N HIS A 122 0.49 -10.34 10.08
CA HIS A 122 0.03 -10.19 8.69
C HIS A 122 -0.48 -11.48 8.04
N TRP A 123 -1.17 -12.30 8.81
CA TRP A 123 -1.75 -13.54 8.32
C TRP A 123 -3.05 -13.23 7.54
N PRO A 124 -3.09 -13.42 6.21
CA PRO A 124 -4.22 -13.02 5.40
C PRO A 124 -5.41 -13.96 5.57
N GLY A 125 -6.32 -13.56 6.44
CA GLY A 125 -7.53 -14.30 6.78
C GLY A 125 -7.42 -15.08 8.08
N GLY A 126 -8.40 -14.86 8.95
CA GLY A 126 -8.57 -15.60 10.19
C GLY A 126 -7.76 -15.12 11.39
N ALA A 127 -6.88 -14.12 11.25
CA ALA A 127 -6.11 -13.60 12.37
C ALA A 127 -6.80 -12.41 13.07
N TRP A 128 -7.58 -11.62 12.36
CA TRP A 128 -8.20 -10.42 12.91
C TRP A 128 -9.75 -10.43 12.74
N PRO A 129 -10.53 -9.98 13.76
CA PRO A 129 -10.10 -9.70 15.14
C PRO A 129 -9.44 -10.89 15.83
N PRO A 130 -8.73 -10.69 16.96
CA PRO A 130 -8.10 -11.78 17.71
C PRO A 130 -9.10 -12.90 17.99
N THR A 131 -8.67 -14.15 17.80
CA THR A 131 -9.55 -15.32 17.94
C THR A 131 -9.74 -15.80 19.36
N ASN A 132 -8.94 -15.27 20.30
CA ASN A 132 -9.10 -15.46 21.74
C ASN A 132 -8.51 -14.27 22.51
N ASP A 133 -8.79 -14.20 23.82
CA ASP A 133 -8.37 -13.11 24.71
C ASP A 133 -7.14 -13.49 25.57
N SER A 134 -6.37 -14.50 25.16
CA SER A 134 -5.19 -14.94 25.90
C SER A 134 -4.13 -13.83 25.96
N GLU A 135 -3.57 -13.62 27.15
CA GLU A 135 -2.42 -12.72 27.32
C GLU A 135 -1.17 -13.17 26.55
N ASN A 136 -1.14 -14.44 26.12
CA ASN A 136 -0.08 -15.01 25.30
C ASN A 136 -0.30 -14.80 23.80
N LEU A 137 -1.45 -14.31 23.36
CA LEU A 137 -1.72 -14.01 21.94
C LEU A 137 -1.30 -12.58 21.62
N PHE A 138 -0.47 -12.44 20.61
CA PHE A 138 -0.08 -11.17 20.01
C PHE A 138 -0.45 -11.19 18.55
N VAL A 139 -1.19 -10.19 18.08
CA VAL A 139 -1.60 -10.08 16.68
C VAL A 139 -1.19 -8.72 16.15
N ILE A 140 -0.50 -8.72 15.03
CA ILE A 140 -0.21 -7.54 14.23
C ILE A 140 -0.88 -7.73 12.88
N ASP A 141 -1.99 -7.04 12.67
CA ASP A 141 -2.75 -7.09 11.42
C ASP A 141 -2.77 -5.73 10.73
N GLY A 142 -3.36 -5.66 9.55
CA GLY A 142 -3.67 -4.38 8.94
C GLY A 142 -2.62 -3.77 8.03
N SER A 143 -1.44 -4.34 7.94
CA SER A 143 -0.42 -3.89 6.99
C SER A 143 -0.27 -4.82 5.77
N ALA A 144 -0.93 -5.98 5.76
CA ALA A 144 -0.93 -6.88 4.62
C ALA A 144 -2.17 -6.67 3.72
N PRO A 145 -2.03 -6.74 2.39
CA PRO A 145 -3.17 -6.74 1.48
C PRO A 145 -4.13 -7.88 1.80
N GLY A 146 -5.43 -7.57 1.80
CA GLY A 146 -6.46 -8.57 2.06
C GLY A 146 -6.71 -8.90 3.53
N SER A 147 -6.03 -8.25 4.47
CA SER A 147 -6.35 -8.33 5.89
C SER A 147 -7.56 -7.44 6.22
N VAL A 148 -8.33 -7.82 7.23
CA VAL A 148 -9.47 -7.02 7.72
C VAL A 148 -9.01 -5.64 8.21
N GLY A 149 -7.83 -5.59 8.81
CA GLY A 149 -7.29 -4.38 9.40
C GLY A 149 -6.53 -3.49 8.42
N SER A 150 -6.22 -3.93 7.20
CA SER A 150 -5.37 -3.16 6.28
C SER A 150 -5.93 -1.77 5.98
N ALA A 151 -7.23 -1.66 5.79
CA ALA A 151 -7.90 -0.40 5.57
C ALA A 151 -7.85 0.54 6.78
N ALA A 152 -7.75 -0.01 8.00
CA ALA A 152 -7.69 0.79 9.22
C ALA A 152 -6.32 1.43 9.45
N MET A 153 -5.26 0.87 8.85
CA MET A 153 -3.91 1.43 8.92
C MET A 153 -3.57 2.30 7.72
N GLN A 154 -4.06 1.94 6.55
CA GLN A 154 -3.85 2.70 5.33
C GLN A 154 -4.82 3.88 5.29
N CYS A 155 -4.29 5.08 5.42
CA CYS A 155 -5.08 6.30 5.46
C CYS A 155 -4.94 7.17 4.20
N ASP A 156 -4.09 6.81 3.27
CA ASP A 156 -4.05 7.36 1.91
C ASP A 156 -3.43 6.36 0.95
N THR A 157 -3.81 6.43 -0.32
CA THR A 157 -3.37 5.50 -1.34
C THR A 157 -1.95 5.78 -1.81
N GLU A 158 -1.30 4.75 -2.35
CA GLU A 158 -0.09 4.90 -3.14
C GLU A 158 -0.33 5.79 -4.35
N GLN A 159 0.65 6.64 -4.69
CA GLN A 159 0.52 7.62 -5.75
C GLN A 159 1.76 7.66 -6.65
N LEU A 160 1.50 7.86 -7.94
CA LEU A 160 2.50 8.27 -8.91
C LEU A 160 2.19 9.71 -9.35
N ILE A 161 3.12 10.61 -9.13
CA ILE A 161 2.99 12.01 -9.54
C ILE A 161 3.87 12.23 -10.76
N GLY A 162 3.24 12.62 -11.86
CA GLY A 162 3.91 13.10 -13.05
C GLY A 162 3.84 14.62 -13.13
N ALA A 163 4.95 15.29 -13.38
CA ALA A 163 4.94 16.73 -13.61
C ALA A 163 5.70 17.09 -14.89
N SER A 164 5.19 18.04 -15.66
CA SER A 164 5.80 18.49 -16.91
C SER A 164 5.46 19.94 -17.22
N VAL A 165 6.37 20.63 -17.91
CA VAL A 165 6.11 21.98 -18.45
C VAL A 165 5.06 21.98 -19.58
N ASP A 166 4.83 20.85 -20.22
CA ASP A 166 3.87 20.70 -21.30
C ASP A 166 2.42 20.57 -20.80
N ILE A 167 2.25 20.41 -19.47
CA ILE A 167 0.93 20.33 -18.85
C ILE A 167 0.43 21.76 -18.63
N PRO A 168 -0.74 22.15 -19.18
CA PRO A 168 -1.27 23.48 -18.99
C PRO A 168 -1.66 23.72 -17.54
N GLU A 169 -1.46 24.92 -17.05
CA GLU A 169 -1.89 25.29 -15.71
C GLU A 169 -3.43 25.34 -15.65
N ALA A 170 -3.99 24.65 -14.67
CA ALA A 170 -5.41 24.73 -14.34
C ALA A 170 -5.57 24.94 -12.82
N THR A 171 -6.61 25.66 -12.48
CA THR A 171 -7.00 25.87 -11.07
C THR A 171 -8.44 25.43 -10.91
N PHE A 172 -8.70 24.57 -9.94
CA PHE A 172 -10.05 24.25 -9.55
C PHE A 172 -10.24 24.45 -8.04
N ILE A 173 -11.49 24.66 -7.66
CA ILE A 173 -11.88 24.89 -6.29
C ILE A 173 -12.78 23.75 -5.87
N VAL A 174 -12.40 23.04 -4.82
CA VAL A 174 -13.13 21.87 -4.30
C VAL A 174 -13.76 22.27 -2.95
N ARG A 175 -14.48 23.40 -2.93
CA ARG A 175 -14.95 24.02 -1.66
C ARG A 175 -15.97 23.17 -0.93
N ASP A 176 -16.93 22.65 -1.65
CA ASP A 176 -18.07 21.95 -1.04
C ASP A 176 -17.72 20.51 -0.65
N LEU A 177 -16.66 19.98 -1.25
CA LEU A 177 -16.16 18.65 -0.92
C LEU A 177 -15.10 18.69 0.19
N VAL A 178 -14.23 19.72 0.18
CA VAL A 178 -13.00 19.66 0.97
C VAL A 178 -12.44 21.02 1.37
N ASN A 179 -13.08 22.12 1.02
CA ASN A 179 -12.57 23.48 1.25
C ASN A 179 -11.12 23.69 0.73
N ALA A 180 -10.74 23.02 -0.33
CA ALA A 180 -9.41 23.04 -0.88
C ALA A 180 -9.36 23.80 -2.21
N VAL A 181 -8.33 24.62 -2.36
CA VAL A 181 -7.97 25.24 -3.63
C VAL A 181 -6.62 24.66 -4.03
N ALA A 182 -6.58 23.96 -5.13
CA ALA A 182 -5.35 23.38 -5.63
C ALA A 182 -5.15 23.70 -7.11
N PRO A 183 -4.04 24.32 -7.49
CA PRO A 183 -3.62 24.31 -8.87
C PRO A 183 -3.16 22.91 -9.19
N CYS A 184 -3.87 22.28 -10.09
CA CYS A 184 -3.45 21.00 -10.67
C CYS A 184 -4.01 20.93 -12.09
N VAL A 185 -3.43 20.10 -12.91
CA VAL A 185 -4.02 19.79 -14.19
C VAL A 185 -4.81 18.51 -14.03
N ILE A 186 -6.05 18.62 -14.44
CA ILE A 186 -6.91 17.49 -14.68
C ILE A 186 -7.08 17.42 -16.18
N THR A 187 -6.49 16.42 -16.80
CA THR A 187 -6.58 16.23 -18.23
C THR A 187 -7.84 15.45 -18.54
N LYS A 188 -8.59 15.93 -19.51
CA LYS A 188 -9.70 15.17 -20.06
C LYS A 188 -9.12 14.01 -20.87
N LEU A 189 -9.48 12.78 -20.52
CA LEU A 189 -9.27 11.64 -21.40
C LEU A 189 -10.13 11.82 -22.67
N PRO A 190 -9.66 11.39 -23.82
CA PRO A 190 -10.49 11.37 -25.03
C PRO A 190 -11.81 10.66 -24.75
N ASP A 191 -12.93 11.27 -25.16
CA ASP A 191 -14.28 10.78 -24.88
C ASP A 191 -14.48 9.31 -25.31
N GLN A 192 -13.79 8.88 -26.36
CA GLN A 192 -13.82 7.50 -26.84
C GLN A 192 -13.19 6.47 -25.87
N GLU A 193 -12.25 6.86 -25.05
CA GLU A 193 -11.64 5.98 -24.04
C GLU A 193 -12.49 5.93 -22.76
N LEU A 194 -13.25 6.96 -22.47
CA LEU A 194 -14.18 7.02 -21.33
C LEU A 194 -15.46 6.23 -21.56
N GLU A 195 -16.00 6.26 -22.78
CA GLU A 195 -17.22 5.54 -23.13
C GLU A 195 -17.03 4.02 -23.28
N ALA A 196 -15.83 3.58 -23.62
CA ALA A 196 -15.55 2.18 -23.89
C ALA A 196 -15.36 1.32 -22.65
N SER A 197 -15.36 1.89 -21.43
CA SER A 197 -14.90 1.11 -20.30
C SER A 197 -15.77 1.21 -19.05
N ASP A 198 -16.27 0.06 -18.61
CA ASP A 198 -16.58 -0.19 -17.20
C ASP A 198 -15.43 0.23 -16.27
N THR A 199 -14.28 0.47 -16.80
CA THR A 199 -13.05 0.92 -16.17
C THR A 199 -13.13 2.37 -15.70
N ALA A 200 -13.83 3.26 -16.43
CA ALA A 200 -14.05 4.63 -15.97
C ALA A 200 -14.90 4.66 -14.69
N LYS A 201 -15.88 3.76 -14.57
CA LYS A 201 -16.65 3.56 -13.33
C LYS A 201 -15.79 2.99 -12.22
N GLY A 202 -14.90 2.06 -12.55
CA GLY A 202 -13.92 1.52 -11.62
C GLY A 202 -12.98 2.59 -11.10
N MET A 203 -12.51 3.51 -11.94
CA MET A 203 -11.66 4.63 -11.52
C MET A 203 -12.39 5.65 -10.64
N GLN A 204 -13.64 5.96 -10.92
CA GLN A 204 -14.44 6.80 -10.03
C GLN A 204 -14.54 6.18 -8.63
N MET A 205 -14.72 4.88 -8.55
CA MET A 205 -14.69 4.15 -7.27
C MET A 205 -13.31 4.19 -6.61
N MET A 206 -12.25 4.07 -7.40
CA MET A 206 -10.85 4.07 -6.91
C MET A 206 -10.39 5.44 -6.40
N THR A 207 -10.80 6.51 -7.06
CA THR A 207 -10.49 7.88 -6.62
C THR A 207 -11.35 8.33 -5.44
N GLY A 208 -12.34 7.52 -5.05
CA GLY A 208 -13.32 7.86 -4.02
C GLY A 208 -14.25 9.00 -4.41
N LEU A 209 -14.27 9.35 -5.68
CA LEU A 209 -15.26 10.23 -6.28
C LEU A 209 -16.44 9.35 -6.70
N ASP A 210 -17.43 9.24 -5.86
CA ASP A 210 -18.70 8.63 -6.22
C ASP A 210 -19.45 9.49 -7.26
N SER A 211 -20.54 8.96 -7.79
CA SER A 211 -21.34 9.67 -8.80
C SER A 211 -21.89 10.99 -8.31
N GLU A 212 -22.17 11.13 -7.02
CA GLU A 212 -22.68 12.36 -6.42
C GLU A 212 -21.60 13.43 -6.37
N LYS A 213 -20.40 13.09 -5.90
CA LYS A 213 -19.23 13.99 -5.89
C LYS A 213 -18.81 14.42 -7.28
N THR A 214 -18.87 13.49 -8.25
CA THR A 214 -18.58 13.78 -9.66
C THR A 214 -19.60 14.78 -10.21
N SER A 215 -20.90 14.60 -9.93
CA SER A 215 -21.95 15.54 -10.34
C SER A 215 -21.77 16.91 -9.72
N GLN A 216 -21.45 17.00 -8.42
CA GLN A 216 -21.18 18.28 -7.74
C GLN A 216 -20.03 19.03 -8.40
N LEU A 217 -18.98 18.34 -8.83
CA LEU A 217 -17.85 18.96 -9.47
C LEU A 217 -18.19 19.43 -10.91
N GLN A 218 -19.03 18.68 -11.62
CA GLN A 218 -19.57 19.09 -12.91
C GLN A 218 -20.45 20.35 -12.78
N ASP A 219 -21.29 20.41 -11.76
CA ASP A 219 -22.11 21.58 -11.44
C ASP A 219 -21.29 22.82 -11.10
N MET A 220 -20.06 22.62 -10.61
CA MET A 220 -19.08 23.67 -10.38
C MET A 220 -18.32 24.09 -11.65
N GLY A 221 -18.66 23.55 -12.82
CA GLY A 221 -18.00 23.83 -14.09
C GLY A 221 -16.69 23.07 -14.31
N ILE A 222 -16.45 22.03 -13.52
CA ILE A 222 -15.30 21.13 -13.68
C ILE A 222 -15.76 19.97 -14.54
N GLU A 223 -15.44 20.00 -15.83
CA GLU A 223 -15.99 19.07 -16.83
C GLU A 223 -15.62 17.61 -16.60
N THR A 224 -14.45 17.33 -16.03
CA THR A 224 -14.07 15.95 -15.72
C THR A 224 -12.97 15.92 -14.67
N ILE A 225 -13.16 15.16 -13.60
CA ILE A 225 -12.08 14.80 -12.70
C ILE A 225 -11.66 13.39 -13.03
N ASN A 226 -10.59 13.24 -13.74
CA ASN A 226 -9.93 11.99 -13.95
C ASN A 226 -8.55 12.06 -13.36
N VAL A 227 -8.21 11.03 -12.64
CA VAL A 227 -6.84 10.78 -12.30
C VAL A 227 -6.09 10.55 -13.59
N ILE A 228 -5.07 11.34 -13.80
CA ILE A 228 -4.48 11.44 -15.08
C ILE A 228 -3.15 10.80 -15.09
N TYR A 229 -2.94 10.13 -16.09
CA TYR A 229 -1.68 9.59 -16.40
C TYR A 229 -1.34 9.87 -17.84
N LYS A 230 -0.07 9.82 -18.10
CA LYS A 230 0.43 9.90 -19.45
C LYS A 230 1.21 8.64 -19.70
N ASP A 231 0.74 7.89 -20.64
CA ASP A 231 1.19 6.53 -20.85
C ASP A 231 2.33 6.37 -21.83
N GLU A 232 2.40 7.19 -22.88
CA GLU A 232 3.40 7.04 -23.94
C GLU A 232 4.84 7.13 -23.45
N GLN A 233 5.04 7.65 -22.25
CA GLN A 233 6.34 7.77 -21.61
C GLN A 233 6.40 7.05 -20.27
N GLY A 234 5.44 6.16 -20.05
CA GLY A 234 5.47 5.27 -18.92
C GLY A 234 5.24 5.95 -17.57
N PHE A 235 4.31 6.89 -17.48
CA PHE A 235 3.75 7.21 -16.17
C PHE A 235 2.94 6.05 -15.60
N GLY A 236 3.14 4.93 -16.18
CA GLY A 236 2.72 3.68 -15.72
C GLY A 236 1.51 3.19 -16.41
N THR A 237 0.38 3.62 -16.20
CA THR A 237 -0.76 2.77 -16.44
C THR A 237 -1.86 3.48 -17.18
N ARG A 238 -2.43 2.77 -18.09
CA ARG A 238 -3.69 3.16 -18.71
C ARG A 238 -4.79 3.05 -17.67
N VAL A 239 -5.88 3.78 -17.91
CA VAL A 239 -7.06 3.75 -17.05
C VAL A 239 -7.51 2.33 -16.70
N GLY A 240 -7.41 1.38 -17.64
CA GLY A 240 -7.76 -0.02 -17.44
C GLY A 240 -6.82 -0.86 -16.58
N ASP A 241 -5.63 -0.36 -16.34
CA ASP A 241 -4.58 -1.11 -15.66
C ASP A 241 -4.41 -0.67 -14.20
N PHE A 242 -5.22 0.27 -13.72
CA PHE A 242 -5.15 0.75 -12.35
C PHE A 242 -5.65 -0.28 -11.35
N GLN A 243 -4.92 -0.37 -10.27
CA GLN A 243 -5.31 -1.14 -9.12
C GLN A 243 -6.04 -0.30 -8.10
N GLN A 244 -6.79 -0.98 -7.24
CA GLN A 244 -7.66 -0.34 -6.25
C GLN A 244 -6.98 0.63 -5.29
N ASN A 245 -5.67 0.52 -5.09
CA ASN A 245 -4.93 1.25 -4.08
C ASN A 245 -3.96 2.29 -4.63
N MET A 246 -3.98 2.54 -5.92
CA MET A 246 -3.10 3.50 -6.56
C MET A 246 -3.86 4.72 -7.06
N SER A 247 -3.26 5.88 -6.96
CA SER A 247 -3.68 7.06 -7.68
C SER A 247 -2.51 7.62 -8.49
N THR A 248 -2.81 8.12 -9.68
CA THR A 248 -1.86 8.87 -10.51
C THR A 248 -2.38 10.27 -10.66
N ALA A 249 -1.50 11.23 -10.44
CA ALA A 249 -1.82 12.64 -10.59
C ALA A 249 -0.76 13.32 -11.45
N ILE A 250 -1.15 14.38 -12.17
CA ILE A 250 -0.22 15.20 -12.91
C ILE A 250 -0.25 16.64 -12.44
N SER A 251 0.87 17.33 -12.58
CA SER A 251 1.02 18.73 -12.23
C SER A 251 1.79 19.47 -13.30
N PRO A 252 1.42 20.74 -13.62
CA PRO A 252 2.29 21.58 -14.40
C PRO A 252 3.57 21.88 -13.63
N ILE A 253 4.68 22.01 -14.36
CA ILE A 253 5.92 22.58 -13.86
C ILE A 253 5.99 24.03 -14.33
N LYS A 254 6.32 24.92 -13.41
CA LYS A 254 6.52 26.36 -13.69
C LYS A 254 7.65 26.93 -12.86
N GLU A 255 8.09 28.13 -13.18
CA GLU A 255 9.08 28.85 -12.38
C GLU A 255 8.55 29.08 -10.95
N ALA A 256 9.42 28.90 -9.96
CA ALA A 256 9.01 29.05 -8.57
C ALA A 256 8.69 30.53 -8.24
N HIS A 257 7.50 30.77 -7.68
CA HIS A 257 7.07 32.11 -7.33
C HIS A 257 6.37 32.17 -5.96
N GLY A 258 6.67 33.20 -5.20
CA GLY A 258 6.01 33.46 -3.91
C GLY A 258 6.46 32.52 -2.79
N TRP A 259 7.67 32.01 -2.84
CA TRP A 259 8.26 31.16 -1.81
C TRP A 259 9.05 31.97 -0.78
N ALA A 260 9.02 31.52 0.46
CA ALA A 260 9.82 32.13 1.53
C ALA A 260 11.32 31.86 1.35
N SER A 261 11.69 30.71 0.79
CA SER A 261 13.09 30.30 0.64
C SER A 261 13.29 29.40 -0.58
N ALA A 262 13.03 29.90 -1.79
CA ALA A 262 13.39 29.20 -3.01
C ALA A 262 14.63 29.81 -3.65
N PRO A 263 15.56 29.01 -4.21
CA PRO A 263 16.58 29.51 -5.12
C PRO A 263 15.94 30.24 -6.32
N ALA A 264 16.67 31.23 -6.85
CA ALA A 264 16.13 32.10 -7.92
C ALA A 264 15.76 31.33 -9.21
N ASP A 265 16.41 30.20 -9.45
CA ASP A 265 16.24 29.35 -10.62
C ASP A 265 15.50 28.04 -10.32
N ALA A 266 14.85 27.96 -9.16
CA ALA A 266 14.02 26.81 -8.83
C ALA A 266 12.74 26.80 -9.65
N LYS A 267 12.24 25.60 -9.94
CA LYS A 267 10.92 25.39 -10.50
C LYS A 267 9.99 24.81 -9.45
N GLU A 268 8.69 24.87 -9.69
CA GLU A 268 7.70 24.36 -8.75
C GLU A 268 6.67 23.47 -9.40
N PHE A 269 6.11 22.57 -8.61
CA PHE A 269 4.96 21.75 -8.94
C PHE A 269 4.06 21.51 -7.72
N THR A 270 2.92 20.88 -7.91
CA THR A 270 1.94 20.65 -6.83
C THR A 270 1.69 19.16 -6.67
N LEU A 271 1.54 18.71 -5.42
CA LEU A 271 1.07 17.38 -5.06
C LEU A 271 -0.32 17.52 -4.43
N LEU A 272 -1.26 16.69 -4.91
CA LEU A 272 -2.57 16.51 -4.31
C LEU A 272 -2.62 15.17 -3.64
N LEU A 273 -2.80 15.16 -2.33
CA LEU A 273 -2.86 13.97 -1.48
C LEU A 273 -4.26 13.81 -0.92
N CYS A 274 -4.59 12.63 -0.42
CA CYS A 274 -5.88 12.35 0.20
C CYS A 274 -7.06 12.73 -0.72
N LYS A 275 -7.01 12.33 -1.98
CA LYS A 275 -8.03 12.66 -2.99
C LYS A 275 -8.26 14.16 -3.17
N GLY A 276 -7.21 14.97 -3.02
CA GLY A 276 -7.24 16.43 -3.13
C GLY A 276 -7.53 17.16 -1.83
N LEU A 277 -7.78 16.48 -0.73
CA LEU A 277 -8.01 17.09 0.59
C LEU A 277 -6.78 17.80 1.14
N ILE A 278 -5.60 17.30 0.79
CA ILE A 278 -4.33 17.89 1.21
C ILE A 278 -3.53 18.30 -0.03
N ARG A 279 -3.06 19.52 0.00
CA ARG A 279 -2.11 20.05 -0.97
C ARG A 279 -0.73 20.13 -0.36
N ARG A 280 0.28 19.65 -1.10
CA ARG A 280 1.69 19.92 -0.84
C ARG A 280 2.30 20.60 -2.06
N VAL A 281 3.38 21.32 -1.86
CA VAL A 281 4.08 22.07 -2.91
C VAL A 281 5.52 21.59 -3.00
N GLY A 282 6.00 21.39 -4.21
CA GLY A 282 7.34 20.91 -4.47
C GLY A 282 8.20 21.95 -5.19
N LEU A 283 9.45 22.06 -4.76
CA LEU A 283 10.51 22.75 -5.49
C LEU A 283 11.33 21.73 -6.27
N ILE A 284 11.72 22.10 -7.47
CA ILE A 284 12.65 21.36 -8.31
C ILE A 284 13.96 22.15 -8.27
N LEU A 285 15.01 21.50 -7.80
CA LEU A 285 16.27 22.13 -7.43
C LEU A 285 17.42 21.63 -8.28
N LYS A 286 18.38 22.51 -8.54
CA LYS A 286 19.63 22.18 -9.21
C LYS A 286 20.70 21.75 -8.21
N ASN A 287 21.57 20.86 -8.66
CA ASN A 287 22.82 20.56 -7.99
C ASN A 287 23.90 21.61 -8.29
N GLU A 288 25.08 21.39 -7.75
CA GLU A 288 26.27 22.28 -7.95
C GLU A 288 26.69 22.38 -9.41
N GLN A 289 26.35 21.42 -10.25
CA GLN A 289 26.65 21.41 -11.69
C GLN A 289 25.58 22.13 -12.52
N GLY A 290 24.53 22.68 -11.87
CA GLY A 290 23.46 23.39 -12.55
C GLY A 290 22.40 22.50 -13.19
N ILE A 291 22.38 21.20 -12.86
CA ILE A 291 21.46 20.19 -13.37
C ILE A 291 20.35 19.99 -12.34
N TYR A 292 19.09 19.96 -12.80
CA TYR A 292 17.98 19.61 -11.91
C TYR A 292 18.00 18.11 -11.62
N ASP A 293 18.14 17.74 -10.35
CA ASP A 293 18.23 16.36 -9.90
C ASP A 293 17.55 16.08 -8.55
N THR A 294 16.94 17.10 -7.97
CA THR A 294 16.40 17.00 -6.61
C THR A 294 15.02 17.70 -6.53
N VAL A 295 14.14 17.10 -5.77
CA VAL A 295 12.85 17.68 -5.40
C VAL A 295 12.78 17.87 -3.90
N ALA A 296 12.29 19.02 -3.45
CA ALA A 296 12.00 19.29 -2.05
C ALA A 296 10.49 19.56 -1.87
N VAL A 297 9.83 18.79 -1.03
CA VAL A 297 8.38 18.90 -0.79
C VAL A 297 8.12 19.64 0.52
N TYR A 298 7.19 20.58 0.49
CA TYR A 298 6.83 21.44 1.62
C TYR A 298 5.33 21.39 1.90
N LYS A 299 4.93 21.66 3.13
CA LYS A 299 3.50 21.82 3.49
C LYS A 299 2.91 23.07 2.81
N SER A 300 3.67 24.15 2.76
CA SER A 300 3.28 25.39 2.09
C SER A 300 4.50 26.17 1.56
N LYS A 301 4.27 27.12 0.67
CA LYS A 301 5.31 28.03 0.16
C LYS A 301 5.91 28.97 1.24
N LYS A 302 5.28 29.07 2.41
CA LYS A 302 5.74 29.89 3.53
C LYS A 302 6.76 29.16 4.40
N ASP A 303 6.85 27.86 4.27
CA ASP A 303 7.77 27.04 5.07
C ASP A 303 9.18 27.18 4.54
N THR A 304 10.13 27.23 5.45
CA THR A 304 11.57 27.28 5.13
C THR A 304 12.25 25.93 5.21
N THR A 305 11.58 24.95 5.83
CA THR A 305 12.08 23.59 5.97
C THR A 305 11.17 22.63 5.20
N PRO A 306 11.73 21.81 4.28
CA PRO A 306 10.94 20.82 3.57
C PRO A 306 10.50 19.68 4.49
N LEU A 307 9.36 19.06 4.16
CA LEU A 307 8.96 17.77 4.72
C LEU A 307 9.95 16.68 4.33
N VAL A 308 10.40 16.73 3.09
CA VAL A 308 11.34 15.78 2.53
C VAL A 308 12.12 16.40 1.37
N THR A 309 13.37 15.99 1.22
CA THR A 309 14.21 16.29 0.06
C THR A 309 14.56 14.98 -0.63
N CYS A 310 14.23 14.86 -1.90
CA CYS A 310 14.33 13.65 -2.70
C CYS A 310 15.34 13.85 -3.84
N PRO A 311 16.62 13.48 -3.68
CA PRO A 311 17.52 13.33 -4.81
C PRO A 311 17.05 12.22 -5.74
N VAL A 312 17.25 12.38 -7.04
CA VAL A 312 16.84 11.39 -8.03
C VAL A 312 17.42 10.00 -7.75
N GLY A 313 16.58 8.98 -7.89
CA GLY A 313 16.95 7.58 -7.69
C GLY A 313 17.09 7.11 -6.24
N LYS A 314 16.88 7.99 -5.25
CA LYS A 314 17.04 7.64 -3.83
C LYS A 314 15.70 7.65 -3.11
N MET A 315 15.35 6.51 -2.49
CA MET A 315 14.19 6.42 -1.61
C MET A 315 14.39 7.24 -0.34
N GLN A 316 13.40 8.03 0.03
CA GLN A 316 13.32 8.74 1.29
C GLN A 316 12.31 8.04 2.18
N TYR A 317 12.81 7.42 3.23
CA TYR A 317 12.02 6.59 4.12
C TYR A 317 11.41 7.41 5.25
N ASN A 318 10.25 6.95 5.75
CA ASN A 318 9.61 7.46 6.96
C ASN A 318 9.34 8.98 6.97
N VAL A 319 8.79 9.46 5.89
CA VAL A 319 8.32 10.84 5.83
C VAL A 319 6.99 10.94 6.57
N ILE A 320 7.01 11.64 7.70
CA ILE A 320 5.85 11.82 8.56
C ILE A 320 5.09 13.07 8.16
N ASP A 321 3.81 12.91 7.85
CA ASP A 321 2.93 14.01 7.47
C ASP A 321 1.50 13.77 7.97
N GLU A 322 0.69 14.80 7.94
CA GLU A 322 -0.75 14.72 8.17
C GLU A 322 -1.44 14.21 6.92
N VAL A 323 -2.40 13.31 7.09
CA VAL A 323 -3.32 12.85 6.04
C VAL A 323 -4.75 12.92 6.52
N ILE A 324 -5.69 13.05 5.61
CA ILE A 324 -7.13 13.10 5.89
C ILE A 324 -7.81 11.93 5.16
N ASP A 325 -8.53 11.14 5.93
CA ASP A 325 -9.39 10.09 5.39
C ASP A 325 -10.70 10.07 6.17
N ASN A 326 -11.82 10.04 5.45
CA ASN A 326 -13.17 10.05 6.05
C ASN A 326 -13.33 11.10 7.16
N ASP A 327 -12.97 12.36 6.87
CA ASP A 327 -13.05 13.51 7.76
C ASP A 327 -12.20 13.41 9.05
N LYS A 328 -11.33 12.44 9.13
CA LYS A 328 -10.39 12.27 10.23
C LYS A 328 -8.97 12.56 9.79
N THR A 329 -8.25 13.32 10.62
CA THR A 329 -6.83 13.59 10.43
C THR A 329 -6.00 12.53 11.13
N TYR A 330 -5.01 11.98 10.41
CA TYR A 330 -4.04 11.02 10.89
C TYR A 330 -2.64 11.59 10.79
N ILE A 331 -1.75 11.13 11.65
CA ILE A 331 -0.31 11.29 11.47
C ILE A 331 0.19 10.03 10.79
N ALA A 332 0.63 10.18 9.56
CA ALA A 332 0.95 9.05 8.70
C ALA A 332 2.41 8.99 8.30
N ASN A 333 2.86 7.79 8.07
CA ASN A 333 4.17 7.45 7.53
C ASN A 333 4.06 7.09 6.05
N ARG A 334 4.97 7.62 5.23
CA ARG A 334 5.00 7.37 3.79
C ARG A 334 6.46 7.45 3.29
N HIS A 335 6.75 6.75 2.22
CA HIS A 335 8.03 6.84 1.52
C HIS A 335 7.88 7.67 0.24
N TYR A 336 8.95 8.37 -0.13
CA TYR A 336 9.02 9.20 -1.32
C TYR A 336 10.24 8.79 -2.16
N LYS A 337 10.08 8.70 -3.48
CA LYS A 337 11.19 8.49 -4.40
C LYS A 337 11.01 9.32 -5.66
N LEU A 338 11.94 10.25 -5.90
CA LEU A 338 12.07 10.86 -7.21
C LEU A 338 12.68 9.82 -8.16
N MET A 339 11.84 9.22 -8.99
CA MET A 339 12.24 8.13 -9.87
C MET A 339 13.05 8.63 -11.04
N SER A 340 12.59 9.72 -11.66
CA SER A 340 13.26 10.35 -12.78
C SER A 340 12.99 11.85 -12.83
N ILE A 341 13.93 12.58 -13.44
CA ILE A 341 13.81 14.01 -13.74
C ILE A 341 14.66 14.33 -14.95
N LYS A 342 14.14 15.16 -15.86
CA LYS A 342 14.96 15.68 -16.97
C LYS A 342 15.98 16.70 -16.44
N PRO A 343 17.22 16.72 -16.99
CA PRO A 343 18.28 17.61 -16.53
C PRO A 343 17.93 19.11 -16.56
N ASP A 344 17.01 19.50 -17.45
CA ASP A 344 16.48 20.86 -17.58
C ASP A 344 15.28 21.14 -16.63
N GLY A 345 14.88 20.16 -15.84
CA GLY A 345 13.76 20.26 -14.92
C GLY A 345 12.39 20.39 -15.60
N SER A 346 12.27 19.95 -16.87
CA SER A 346 11.04 20.07 -17.63
C SER A 346 10.02 18.94 -17.37
N GLU A 347 10.46 17.81 -16.82
CA GLU A 347 9.61 16.66 -16.54
C GLU A 347 10.16 15.84 -15.38
N LEU A 348 9.29 15.31 -14.53
CA LEU A 348 9.67 14.41 -13.45
C LEU A 348 8.59 13.36 -13.18
N LYS A 349 9.03 12.26 -12.52
CA LYS A 349 8.17 11.24 -11.92
C LYS A 349 8.53 11.07 -10.45
N LEU A 350 7.55 11.19 -9.58
CA LEU A 350 7.69 11.04 -8.13
C LEU A 350 6.73 9.96 -7.62
N HIS A 351 7.27 8.92 -7.02
CA HIS A 351 6.51 7.85 -6.38
C HIS A 351 6.33 8.16 -4.89
N LEU A 352 5.11 7.97 -4.40
CA LEU A 352 4.73 8.03 -3.00
C LEU A 352 4.09 6.68 -2.63
N SER A 353 4.64 5.99 -1.66
CA SER A 353 4.01 4.77 -1.13
C SER A 353 2.65 5.07 -0.50
N ALA A 354 1.85 4.05 -0.21
CA ALA A 354 0.67 4.22 0.62
C ALA A 354 1.04 4.86 1.97
N ALA A 355 0.16 5.70 2.50
CA ALA A 355 0.35 6.30 3.81
C ALA A 355 -0.27 5.43 4.91
N MET A 356 0.51 5.13 5.95
CA MET A 356 0.10 4.29 7.06
C MET A 356 0.01 5.10 8.34
N ASP A 357 -1.10 4.96 9.07
CA ASP A 357 -1.30 5.62 10.38
C ASP A 357 -0.21 5.18 11.35
N THR A 358 0.55 6.13 11.90
CA THR A 358 1.62 5.87 12.87
C THR A 358 1.10 5.56 14.26
N GLN A 359 -0.13 5.90 14.58
CA GLN A 359 -0.71 5.80 15.92
C GLN A 359 -1.82 4.77 16.00
N CYS A 360 -2.05 4.00 14.93
CA CYS A 360 -3.11 3.03 14.87
C CYS A 360 -2.87 1.87 15.85
N ASP A 361 -3.78 1.71 16.80
CA ASP A 361 -3.82 0.57 17.72
C ASP A 361 -5.01 -0.38 17.43
N THR A 362 -5.81 -0.08 16.41
CA THR A 362 -7.08 -0.76 16.12
C THR A 362 -6.90 -2.14 15.49
N VAL A 363 -5.71 -2.44 15.02
CA VAL A 363 -5.34 -3.71 14.38
C VAL A 363 -4.22 -4.44 15.12
N LEU A 364 -4.01 -4.08 16.37
CA LEU A 364 -3.00 -4.66 17.24
C LEU A 364 -3.62 -5.29 18.48
N HIS A 365 -3.19 -6.48 18.78
CA HIS A 365 -3.56 -7.15 20.02
C HIS A 365 -2.33 -7.68 20.77
N PRO A 366 -2.19 -7.36 22.07
CA PRO A 366 -2.92 -6.33 22.78
C PRO A 366 -2.54 -4.91 22.32
N LYS A 367 -3.42 -3.94 22.49
CA LYS A 367 -3.21 -2.55 22.00
C LYS A 367 -1.89 -1.90 22.44
N ARG A 368 -1.34 -2.31 23.59
CA ARG A 368 -0.03 -1.86 24.09
C ARG A 368 1.13 -2.12 23.12
N LEU A 369 0.95 -3.04 22.15
CA LEU A 369 1.96 -3.29 21.12
C LEU A 369 2.27 -2.06 20.28
N ALA A 370 1.29 -1.18 20.02
CA ALA A 370 1.50 0.02 19.22
C ALA A 370 2.68 0.86 19.73
N LYS A 371 2.68 1.11 21.04
CA LYS A 371 3.77 1.86 21.68
C LYS A 371 5.10 1.12 21.60
N ALA A 372 5.11 -0.17 21.90
CA ALA A 372 6.34 -0.97 21.88
C ALA A 372 6.95 -1.04 20.46
N LEU A 373 6.12 -1.19 19.44
CA LEU A 373 6.58 -1.19 18.06
C LEU A 373 7.17 0.16 17.66
N MET A 374 6.45 1.26 17.95
CA MET A 374 6.94 2.59 17.65
C MET A 374 8.29 2.90 18.30
N GLU A 375 8.49 2.50 19.56
CA GLU A 375 9.70 2.79 20.33
C GLU A 375 10.89 1.90 19.93
N ASN A 376 10.67 0.68 19.52
CA ASN A 376 11.73 -0.31 19.30
C ASN A 376 11.98 -0.65 17.81
N VAL A 377 10.98 -0.52 16.97
CA VAL A 377 11.07 -0.88 15.54
C VAL A 377 10.89 0.35 14.65
N GLY A 378 10.01 1.25 15.04
CA GLY A 378 9.65 2.43 14.28
C GLY A 378 8.18 2.41 13.80
N PRO A 379 7.77 3.42 13.03
CA PRO A 379 6.41 3.51 12.53
C PRO A 379 6.06 2.32 11.63
N PHE A 380 4.76 2.00 11.57
CA PHE A 380 4.28 0.98 10.63
C PHE A 380 4.78 1.25 9.23
N PRO A 381 5.30 0.20 8.55
CA PRO A 381 5.93 0.37 7.26
C PRO A 381 4.88 0.71 6.20
N PRO A 382 5.11 1.75 5.39
CA PRO A 382 4.32 2.01 4.21
C PRO A 382 4.35 0.83 3.25
N GLN A 383 3.28 0.69 2.47
CA GLN A 383 3.15 -0.39 1.49
C GLN A 383 3.12 0.14 0.07
N SER A 384 3.43 -0.73 -0.87
CA SER A 384 3.29 -0.52 -2.29
C SER A 384 2.43 -1.64 -2.86
N GLN A 385 1.36 -1.30 -3.57
CA GLN A 385 0.35 -2.24 -4.06
C GLN A 385 0.00 -1.98 -5.53
N MET A 386 0.84 -1.25 -6.22
CA MET A 386 0.61 -0.86 -7.60
C MET A 386 0.85 -2.04 -8.56
N TYR A 387 0.05 -2.11 -9.59
CA TYR A 387 0.34 -2.92 -10.77
C TYR A 387 0.83 -2.02 -11.88
N THR A 388 2.02 -2.27 -12.38
CA THR A 388 2.63 -1.46 -13.41
C THR A 388 3.56 -2.28 -14.30
N GLN A 389 3.71 -1.84 -15.56
CA GLN A 389 4.72 -2.34 -16.48
C GLN A 389 5.94 -1.43 -16.53
N ASP A 390 5.90 -0.27 -15.87
CA ASP A 390 7.03 0.65 -15.75
C ASP A 390 8.10 0.05 -14.84
N ILE A 391 9.29 -0.17 -15.39
CA ILE A 391 10.40 -0.84 -14.69
C ILE A 391 10.90 0.02 -13.52
N ASP A 392 10.97 1.34 -13.68
CA ASP A 392 11.43 2.23 -12.62
C ASP A 392 10.45 2.21 -11.45
N MET A 393 9.15 2.13 -11.76
CA MET A 393 8.12 2.00 -10.75
C MET A 393 8.19 0.65 -10.05
N GLN A 394 8.37 -0.46 -10.79
CA GLN A 394 8.58 -1.78 -10.19
C GLN A 394 9.79 -1.80 -9.26
N GLN A 395 10.90 -1.18 -9.66
CA GLN A 395 12.08 -1.08 -8.81
C GLN A 395 11.79 -0.27 -7.53
N SER A 396 11.05 0.82 -7.64
CA SER A 396 10.65 1.62 -6.49
C SER A 396 9.75 0.84 -5.52
N MET A 397 8.83 0.04 -6.05
CA MET A 397 7.98 -0.85 -5.25
C MET A 397 8.78 -1.91 -4.50
N ILE A 398 9.78 -2.52 -5.16
CA ILE A 398 10.67 -3.49 -4.53
C ILE A 398 11.40 -2.85 -3.34
N GLU A 399 11.90 -1.64 -3.47
CA GLU A 399 12.57 -0.93 -2.37
C GLU A 399 11.63 -0.67 -1.18
N VAL A 400 10.36 -0.35 -1.44
CA VAL A 400 9.34 -0.25 -0.37
C VAL A 400 9.17 -1.59 0.34
N TRP A 401 9.07 -2.69 -0.42
CA TRP A 401 8.90 -4.02 0.16
C TRP A 401 10.15 -4.52 0.90
N ASP A 402 11.35 -4.19 0.43
CA ASP A 402 12.59 -4.47 1.17
C ASP A 402 12.58 -3.81 2.54
N TYR A 403 12.11 -2.55 2.62
CA TYR A 403 11.92 -1.86 3.90
C TYR A 403 10.87 -2.56 4.79
N VAL A 404 9.75 -2.99 4.22
CA VAL A 404 8.71 -3.74 4.94
C VAL A 404 9.28 -5.02 5.53
N MET A 405 10.07 -5.77 4.76
CA MET A 405 10.68 -7.02 5.21
C MET A 405 11.73 -6.78 6.31
N ASP A 406 12.48 -5.69 6.26
CA ASP A 406 13.41 -5.30 7.33
C ASP A 406 12.63 -4.95 8.62
N TRP A 407 11.53 -4.22 8.50
CA TRP A 407 10.66 -3.92 9.63
C TRP A 407 10.07 -5.19 10.26
N TYR A 408 9.62 -6.14 9.44
CA TYR A 408 9.13 -7.44 9.92
C TYR A 408 10.22 -8.19 10.68
N THR A 409 11.42 -8.24 10.11
CA THR A 409 12.57 -8.92 10.73
C THR A 409 12.92 -8.33 12.09
N LYS A 410 12.83 -7.01 12.24
CA LYS A 410 13.07 -6.32 13.53
C LYS A 410 11.94 -6.53 14.54
N THR A 411 10.74 -6.85 14.07
CA THR A 411 9.58 -7.09 14.93
C THR A 411 9.63 -8.48 15.58
N PHE A 412 10.19 -9.47 14.90
CA PHE A 412 10.42 -10.80 15.45
C PHE A 412 11.55 -10.83 16.50
#